data_b43efd42a016476870059c2240e315f7
#
_entry.id   b43efd42a016476870059c2240e315f7
#
_cell.length_a   1.000
_cell.length_b   1.000
_cell.length_c   1.000
_cell.angle_alpha   90.00
_cell.angle_beta   90.00
_cell.angle_gamma   90.00
#
_symmetry.space_group_name_H-M   'P 1'
#
loop_
_entity.id
_entity.type
_entity.pdbx_description
1 polymer ?
#
loop_
_entity_poly.entity_id
_entity_poly.type
_entity_poly.pdbx_seq_one_letter_code
_entity_poly.pdbx_strand_id
1 'polypeptide(L)'
;MTPSNADILIRRVRAEGRRSMTETESKKLLASYGVPVARDRMATNEREAVLQAQKTGYPVVVKGHGAKLQHKTERGLVKTNLKSAKEVREAFCAIRASAGADWEGCIVSPLIAGSREFVAGLIRDVQFGPAVMFGLGGIFTEALADTAFRIAPLDRQEAKRMIGEISSRKLLGNFRGEAPVDSERLADVLLGLSRLGLERPDIREVDVNPLIATPKGNIVAVDALVVLDEAPSASGAAAGGKGKQKRQAEIRAALDEMANAKSVAVVGATRPEANGFSGMFGCMRNFGYRGRLYPVNPRLQDIDGIRAYPNLSSLPEIADLVIISVPAPRVADILRECAATGHKNIHIFSSGFKETGEEEGIRLQKEIETVAAEGGLRVIGPNCMGFYVPKNRMLTWENASTKTGPVSLISQSGGNAQDFSNYLT
;
A
#
# COMPACT_ATOMS: atom_id res chain seq x y z
N MET A 1 11.05 27.62 -4.50
CA MET A 1 9.69 27.34 -3.99
C MET A 1 9.72 27.46 -2.47
N THR A 2 8.94 28.33 -1.89
CA THR A 2 8.74 28.41 -0.43
C THR A 2 8.12 27.10 0.06
N PRO A 3 8.65 26.46 1.11
CA PRO A 3 8.08 25.24 1.64
C PRO A 3 6.63 25.48 2.09
N SER A 4 5.74 24.54 1.76
CA SER A 4 4.34 24.62 2.23
C SER A 4 4.28 24.48 3.76
N ASN A 5 3.21 24.96 4.38
CA ASN A 5 3.01 24.79 5.82
C ASN A 5 3.07 23.30 6.25
N ALA A 6 2.64 22.41 5.37
CA ALA A 6 2.76 20.95 5.57
C ALA A 6 4.22 20.50 5.60
N ASP A 7 5.08 21.02 4.69
CA ASP A 7 6.51 20.67 4.67
C ASP A 7 7.22 21.12 5.97
N ILE A 8 6.91 22.32 6.44
CA ILE A 8 7.49 22.86 7.68
C ILE A 8 7.10 21.98 8.86
N LEU A 9 5.83 21.58 8.93
CA LEU A 9 5.30 20.77 10.01
C LEU A 9 5.95 19.37 10.03
N ILE A 10 6.00 18.69 8.89
CA ILE A 10 6.57 17.35 8.77
C ILE A 10 8.08 17.36 9.08
N ARG A 11 8.82 18.36 8.57
CA ARG A 11 10.24 18.51 8.88
C ARG A 11 10.50 18.67 10.37
N ARG A 12 9.66 19.45 11.07
CA ARG A 12 9.76 19.65 12.51
C ARG A 12 9.55 18.33 13.27
N VAL A 13 8.47 17.60 12.96
CA VAL A 13 8.16 16.31 13.59
C VAL A 13 9.30 15.32 13.44
N ARG A 14 9.90 15.26 12.24
CA ARG A 14 11.06 14.40 11.97
C ARG A 14 12.34 14.85 12.68
N ALA A 15 12.58 16.17 12.76
CA ALA A 15 13.74 16.71 13.47
C ALA A 15 13.68 16.41 14.98
N GLU A 16 12.48 16.28 15.54
CA GLU A 16 12.24 15.85 16.92
C GLU A 16 12.30 14.31 17.11
N GLY A 17 12.65 13.56 16.06
CA GLY A 17 12.74 12.09 16.09
C GLY A 17 11.40 11.38 16.21
N ARG A 18 10.29 12.08 15.96
CA ARG A 18 8.93 11.55 16.04
C ARG A 18 8.46 11.01 14.70
N ARG A 19 7.63 9.96 14.77
CA ARG A 19 6.90 9.41 13.62
C ARG A 19 5.42 9.80 13.63
N SER A 20 4.88 10.10 14.79
CA SER A 20 3.48 10.50 14.93
C SER A 20 3.38 11.99 15.21
N MET A 21 2.46 12.64 14.53
CA MET A 21 2.07 14.01 14.82
C MET A 21 1.20 14.04 16.08
N THR A 22 1.26 15.13 16.83
CA THR A 22 0.27 15.39 17.87
C THR A 22 -1.10 15.67 17.25
N GLU A 23 -2.19 15.55 18.04
CA GLU A 23 -3.55 15.84 17.58
C GLU A 23 -3.67 17.22 16.93
N THR A 24 -3.08 18.24 17.56
CA THR A 24 -3.09 19.62 17.03
C THR A 24 -2.35 19.75 15.70
N GLU A 25 -1.21 19.05 15.56
CA GLU A 25 -0.42 19.01 14.32
C GLU A 25 -1.19 18.29 13.21
N SER A 26 -1.78 17.14 13.53
CA SER A 26 -2.60 16.36 12.62
C SER A 26 -3.79 17.16 12.10
N LYS A 27 -4.54 17.80 12.98
CA LYS A 27 -5.66 18.66 12.60
C LYS A 27 -5.24 19.84 11.74
N LYS A 28 -4.10 20.50 12.02
CA LYS A 28 -3.56 21.58 11.18
C LYS A 28 -3.23 21.10 9.77
N LEU A 29 -2.60 19.95 9.65
CA LEU A 29 -2.31 19.35 8.36
C LEU A 29 -3.59 19.03 7.60
N LEU A 30 -4.54 18.34 8.23
CA LEU A 30 -5.80 17.93 7.61
C LEU A 30 -6.67 19.11 7.18
N ALA A 31 -6.70 20.19 8.00
CA ALA A 31 -7.40 21.41 7.64
C ALA A 31 -6.85 22.06 6.35
N SER A 32 -5.54 21.95 6.08
CA SER A 32 -4.94 22.45 4.84
C SER A 32 -5.37 21.64 3.60
N TYR A 33 -5.91 20.44 3.80
CA TYR A 33 -6.48 19.59 2.76
C TYR A 33 -8.03 19.63 2.72
N GLY A 34 -8.63 20.56 3.47
CA GLY A 34 -10.08 20.79 3.43
C GLY A 34 -10.91 19.95 4.40
N VAL A 35 -10.27 19.17 5.29
CA VAL A 35 -10.98 18.43 6.35
C VAL A 35 -11.46 19.42 7.41
N PRO A 36 -12.77 19.48 7.71
CA PRO A 36 -13.29 20.35 8.77
C PRO A 36 -12.91 19.79 10.14
N VAL A 37 -12.11 20.54 10.89
CA VAL A 37 -11.60 20.14 12.21
C VAL A 37 -12.16 21.00 13.33
N ALA A 38 -12.34 20.44 14.51
CA ALA A 38 -12.65 21.21 15.72
C ALA A 38 -11.52 22.21 16.03
N ARG A 39 -11.89 23.41 16.45
CA ARG A 39 -10.94 24.48 16.79
C ARG A 39 -10.34 24.23 18.16
N ASP A 40 -9.13 23.78 18.18
CA ASP A 40 -8.36 23.53 19.40
C ASP A 40 -7.65 24.80 19.88
N ARG A 41 -7.56 24.92 21.21
CA ARG A 41 -6.79 25.95 21.91
C ARG A 41 -5.87 25.31 22.92
N MET A 42 -4.59 25.63 22.84
CA MET A 42 -3.57 25.11 23.75
C MET A 42 -3.57 25.88 25.06
N ALA A 43 -3.31 25.19 26.17
CA ALA A 43 -3.04 25.75 27.47
C ALA A 43 -1.96 24.93 28.19
N THR A 44 -1.03 25.65 28.83
CA THR A 44 0.10 25.04 29.56
C THR A 44 -0.10 25.09 31.09
N ASN A 45 -1.05 25.88 31.54
CA ASN A 45 -1.40 26.01 32.95
C ASN A 45 -2.92 26.15 33.13
N GLU A 46 -3.35 25.97 34.35
CA GLU A 46 -4.77 25.98 34.75
C GLU A 46 -5.49 27.31 34.38
N ARG A 47 -4.82 28.42 34.58
CA ARG A 47 -5.39 29.77 34.31
C ARG A 47 -5.65 29.94 32.81
N GLU A 48 -4.69 29.51 31.99
CA GLU A 48 -4.85 29.49 30.53
C GLU A 48 -5.95 28.53 30.09
N ALA A 49 -6.07 27.33 30.68
CA ALA A 49 -7.12 26.39 30.33
C ALA A 49 -8.51 26.98 30.54
N VAL A 50 -8.74 27.67 31.69
CA VAL A 50 -9.98 28.37 31.97
C VAL A 50 -10.22 29.52 30.98
N LEU A 51 -9.19 30.32 30.68
CA LEU A 51 -9.30 31.41 29.71
C LEU A 51 -9.65 30.89 28.30
N GLN A 52 -9.01 29.80 27.88
CA GLN A 52 -9.31 29.22 26.59
C GLN A 52 -10.73 28.62 26.54
N ALA A 53 -11.19 28.01 27.64
CA ALA A 53 -12.55 27.49 27.73
C ALA A 53 -13.61 28.63 27.64
N GLN A 54 -13.36 29.75 28.29
CA GLN A 54 -14.23 30.93 28.17
C GLN A 54 -14.28 31.49 26.74
N LYS A 55 -13.11 31.54 26.06
CA LYS A 55 -13.04 31.99 24.67
C LYS A 55 -13.68 30.98 23.68
N THR A 56 -13.68 29.72 24.02
CA THR A 56 -14.28 28.64 23.20
C THR A 56 -15.80 28.63 23.36
N GLY A 57 -16.29 28.95 24.54
CA GLY A 57 -17.70 28.81 24.91
C GLY A 57 -18.01 27.42 25.46
N TYR A 58 -18.70 27.39 26.61
CA TYR A 58 -19.11 26.13 27.25
C TYR A 58 -20.29 25.48 26.51
N PRO A 59 -20.43 24.14 26.52
CA PRO A 59 -19.52 23.17 27.15
C PRO A 59 -18.26 22.91 26.33
N VAL A 60 -17.16 22.53 27.00
CA VAL A 60 -15.88 22.24 26.39
C VAL A 60 -15.40 20.83 26.70
N VAL A 61 -14.42 20.36 25.94
CA VAL A 61 -13.61 19.17 26.16
C VAL A 61 -12.19 19.62 26.52
N VAL A 62 -11.58 18.98 27.52
CA VAL A 62 -10.16 19.14 27.84
C VAL A 62 -9.45 17.82 27.62
N LYS A 63 -8.38 17.85 26.85
CA LYS A 63 -7.56 16.67 26.53
C LYS A 63 -6.11 16.93 26.89
N GLY A 64 -5.42 15.93 27.44
CA GLY A 64 -3.97 15.99 27.64
C GLY A 64 -3.23 16.16 26.31
N HIS A 65 -2.16 16.96 26.34
CA HIS A 65 -1.28 17.17 25.19
C HIS A 65 0.17 16.87 25.55
N GLY A 66 0.81 16.13 24.66
CA GLY A 66 2.22 15.75 24.74
C GLY A 66 2.54 14.75 23.63
N ALA A 67 3.76 14.82 23.13
CA ALA A 67 4.22 13.99 21.99
C ALA A 67 4.15 12.48 22.26
N LYS A 68 4.21 12.07 23.54
CA LYS A 68 4.15 10.65 23.97
C LYS A 68 2.78 10.25 24.54
N LEU A 69 1.80 11.16 24.56
CA LEU A 69 0.46 10.87 25.07
C LEU A 69 -0.43 10.27 24.00
N GLN A 70 -0.33 8.95 23.81
CA GLN A 70 -1.24 8.15 22.97
C GLN A 70 -2.32 7.49 23.83
N HIS A 71 -3.41 6.99 23.21
CA HIS A 71 -4.54 6.31 23.86
C HIS A 71 -5.13 7.12 25.03
N LYS A 72 -5.40 8.40 24.75
CA LYS A 72 -5.79 9.40 25.77
C LYS A 72 -7.05 9.00 26.54
N THR A 73 -8.03 8.40 25.88
CA THR A 73 -9.31 8.00 26.49
C THR A 73 -9.11 6.93 27.53
N GLU A 74 -8.37 5.87 27.22
CA GLU A 74 -8.09 4.75 28.13
C GLU A 74 -7.27 5.19 29.34
N ARG A 75 -6.38 6.16 29.15
CA ARG A 75 -5.54 6.72 30.22
C ARG A 75 -6.25 7.79 31.06
N GLY A 76 -7.54 8.05 30.83
CA GLY A 76 -8.29 9.09 31.55
C GLY A 76 -7.87 10.52 31.25
N LEU A 77 -7.16 10.73 30.13
CA LEU A 77 -6.60 12.02 29.71
C LEU A 77 -7.58 12.88 28.89
N VAL A 78 -8.86 12.50 28.84
CA VAL A 78 -9.94 13.24 28.18
C VAL A 78 -11.07 13.46 29.17
N LYS A 79 -11.49 14.73 29.32
CA LYS A 79 -12.65 15.12 30.11
C LYS A 79 -13.59 15.92 29.24
N THR A 80 -14.82 15.42 29.10
CA THR A 80 -15.84 15.98 28.21
C THR A 80 -16.95 16.67 28.96
N ASN A 81 -17.74 17.49 28.26
CA ASN A 81 -18.95 18.14 28.75
C ASN A 81 -18.71 19.04 29.98
N LEU A 82 -17.58 19.75 30.01
CA LEU A 82 -17.24 20.69 31.08
C LEU A 82 -17.98 21.98 30.84
N LYS A 83 -18.80 22.38 31.83
CA LYS A 83 -19.76 23.50 31.74
C LYS A 83 -19.35 24.76 32.52
N SER A 84 -18.27 24.66 33.29
CA SER A 84 -17.85 25.75 34.17
C SER A 84 -16.32 25.85 34.28
N ALA A 85 -15.84 27.03 34.69
CA ALA A 85 -14.43 27.26 35.01
C ALA A 85 -13.92 26.33 36.11
N LYS A 86 -14.78 25.98 37.07
CA LYS A 86 -14.45 25.04 38.16
C LYS A 86 -14.16 23.66 37.61
N GLU A 87 -15.07 23.12 36.78
CA GLU A 87 -14.91 21.82 36.16
C GLU A 87 -13.67 21.75 35.24
N VAL A 88 -13.34 22.83 34.52
CA VAL A 88 -12.13 22.92 33.70
C VAL A 88 -10.86 22.86 34.56
N ARG A 89 -10.83 23.49 35.71
CA ARG A 89 -9.70 23.42 36.65
C ARG A 89 -9.50 22.00 37.19
N GLU A 90 -10.58 21.40 37.67
CA GLU A 90 -10.56 20.03 38.17
C GLU A 90 -10.09 19.05 37.10
N ALA A 91 -10.61 19.18 35.87
CA ALA A 91 -10.20 18.39 34.74
C ALA A 91 -8.71 18.58 34.39
N PHE A 92 -8.21 19.82 34.35
CA PHE A 92 -6.81 20.14 34.11
C PHE A 92 -5.90 19.45 35.13
N CYS A 93 -6.21 19.58 36.43
CA CYS A 93 -5.41 18.96 37.51
C CYS A 93 -5.41 17.43 37.41
N ALA A 94 -6.57 16.83 37.16
CA ALA A 94 -6.71 15.38 37.04
C ALA A 94 -5.93 14.84 35.83
N ILE A 95 -6.06 15.47 34.65
CA ILE A 95 -5.36 15.06 33.44
C ILE A 95 -3.85 15.21 33.61
N ARG A 96 -3.39 16.33 34.19
CA ARG A 96 -1.96 16.56 34.47
C ARG A 96 -1.37 15.48 35.37
N ALA A 97 -2.09 15.11 36.42
CA ALA A 97 -1.66 14.07 37.37
C ALA A 97 -1.55 12.70 36.63
N SER A 98 -2.50 12.38 35.77
CA SER A 98 -2.50 11.11 35.00
C SER A 98 -1.45 11.08 33.88
N ALA A 99 -1.10 12.23 33.31
CA ALA A 99 -0.13 12.34 32.21
C ALA A 99 1.32 12.18 32.69
N GLY A 100 1.60 12.58 33.93
CA GLY A 100 2.93 12.44 34.54
C GLY A 100 4.03 13.22 33.77
N ALA A 101 5.16 12.57 33.52
CA ALA A 101 6.32 13.16 32.87
C ALA A 101 6.14 13.46 31.37
N ASP A 102 5.13 12.87 30.72
CA ASP A 102 4.82 13.08 29.30
C ASP A 102 3.94 14.33 29.05
N TRP A 103 3.65 15.08 30.10
CA TRP A 103 2.81 16.26 30.05
C TRP A 103 3.52 17.46 29.40
N GLU A 104 2.93 18.00 28.35
CA GLU A 104 3.36 19.24 27.70
C GLU A 104 2.28 20.34 27.76
N GLY A 105 1.05 20.00 28.20
CA GLY A 105 -0.08 20.92 28.30
C GLY A 105 -1.42 20.21 28.06
N CYS A 106 -2.44 20.99 27.81
CA CYS A 106 -3.74 20.46 27.41
C CYS A 106 -4.31 21.19 26.17
N ILE A 107 -5.21 20.51 25.51
CA ILE A 107 -6.04 21.04 24.42
C ILE A 107 -7.43 21.34 25.02
N VAL A 108 -7.95 22.50 24.78
CA VAL A 108 -9.33 22.92 25.08
C VAL A 108 -10.06 23.03 23.75
N SER A 109 -11.09 22.22 23.56
CA SER A 109 -11.88 22.14 22.32
C SER A 109 -13.37 22.36 22.62
N PRO A 110 -14.17 22.88 21.68
CA PRO A 110 -15.63 22.89 21.84
C PRO A 110 -16.15 21.45 21.91
N LEU A 111 -17.17 21.23 22.73
CA LEU A 111 -17.93 19.98 22.66
C LEU A 111 -18.78 20.00 21.40
N ILE A 112 -18.44 19.14 20.44
CA ILE A 112 -19.23 18.98 19.21
C ILE A 112 -20.43 18.10 19.52
N ALA A 113 -21.62 18.67 19.42
CA ALA A 113 -22.86 17.93 19.57
C ALA A 113 -23.11 17.08 18.33
N GLY A 114 -23.53 15.83 18.53
CA GLY A 114 -23.88 14.87 17.49
C GLY A 114 -23.89 13.46 18.05
N SER A 115 -24.83 12.64 17.57
CA SER A 115 -24.97 11.24 18.00
C SER A 115 -24.41 10.26 16.96
N ARG A 116 -24.07 10.76 15.78
CA ARG A 116 -23.59 9.97 14.65
C ARG A 116 -22.09 10.20 14.48
N GLU A 117 -21.34 9.14 14.68
CA GLU A 117 -19.89 9.14 14.56
C GLU A 117 -19.47 8.30 13.37
N PHE A 118 -18.60 8.84 12.56
CA PHE A 118 -17.97 8.17 11.42
C PHE A 118 -16.47 8.15 11.62
N VAL A 119 -15.80 7.32 10.83
CA VAL A 119 -14.34 7.27 10.72
C VAL A 119 -13.94 7.51 9.27
N ALA A 120 -12.91 8.29 9.07
CA ALA A 120 -12.28 8.44 7.76
C ALA A 120 -10.77 8.32 7.93
N GLY A 121 -10.10 7.71 6.98
CA GLY A 121 -8.67 7.47 7.10
C GLY A 121 -7.96 7.32 5.77
N LEU A 122 -6.66 7.22 5.88
CA LEU A 122 -5.75 6.91 4.79
C LEU A 122 -4.74 5.89 5.29
N ILE A 123 -4.52 4.83 4.54
CA ILE A 123 -3.42 3.90 4.74
C ILE A 123 -2.61 3.79 3.45
N ARG A 124 -1.31 3.67 3.56
CA ARG A 124 -0.45 3.45 2.39
C ARG A 124 -0.16 1.97 2.24
N ASP A 125 -0.79 1.37 1.25
CA ASP A 125 -0.51 0.01 0.84
C ASP A 125 0.80 -0.05 0.04
N VAL A 126 1.58 -1.12 0.24
CA VAL A 126 2.89 -1.27 -0.42
C VAL A 126 2.80 -1.55 -1.92
N GLN A 127 1.68 -2.11 -2.38
CA GLN A 127 1.44 -2.46 -3.77
C GLN A 127 0.57 -1.42 -4.49
N PHE A 128 -0.53 -1.02 -3.85
CA PHE A 128 -1.56 -0.18 -4.45
C PHE A 128 -1.39 1.32 -4.15
N GLY A 129 -0.49 1.68 -3.23
CA GLY A 129 -0.29 3.05 -2.82
C GLY A 129 -1.33 3.54 -1.81
N PRO A 130 -1.71 4.84 -1.82
CA PRO A 130 -2.61 5.37 -0.82
C PRO A 130 -4.05 4.89 -1.01
N ALA A 131 -4.61 4.27 0.02
CA ALA A 131 -6.00 3.83 0.10
C ALA A 131 -6.75 4.69 1.12
N VAL A 132 -7.86 5.28 0.71
CA VAL A 132 -8.78 6.05 1.55
C VAL A 132 -9.81 5.11 2.15
N MET A 133 -10.10 5.27 3.43
CA MET A 133 -11.10 4.52 4.18
C MET A 133 -12.22 5.47 4.65
N PHE A 134 -13.44 4.96 4.66
CA PHE A 134 -14.60 5.57 5.29
C PHE A 134 -15.48 4.51 5.93
N GLY A 135 -16.04 4.80 7.10
CA GLY A 135 -16.91 3.84 7.77
C GLY A 135 -17.65 4.41 8.98
N LEU A 136 -18.37 3.51 9.66
CA LEU A 136 -19.01 3.81 10.94
C LEU A 136 -17.94 3.99 12.01
N GLY A 137 -18.04 5.07 12.79
CA GLY A 137 -17.15 5.39 13.91
C GLY A 137 -17.73 4.96 15.27
N GLY A 138 -17.06 5.42 16.34
CA GLY A 138 -17.45 5.15 17.71
C GLY A 138 -17.14 3.73 18.18
N ILE A 139 -17.75 3.33 19.29
CA ILE A 139 -17.50 2.05 19.98
C ILE A 139 -17.88 0.80 19.17
N PHE A 140 -18.62 0.97 18.09
CA PHE A 140 -19.04 -0.14 17.22
C PHE A 140 -18.12 -0.39 16.03
N THR A 141 -17.10 0.44 15.83
CA THR A 141 -16.20 0.35 14.67
C THR A 141 -15.55 -1.02 14.55
N GLU A 142 -14.96 -1.51 15.66
CA GLU A 142 -14.26 -2.80 15.69
C GLU A 142 -15.23 -4.00 15.61
N ALA A 143 -16.43 -3.86 16.20
CA ALA A 143 -17.40 -4.95 16.24
C ALA A 143 -18.11 -5.16 14.90
N LEU A 144 -18.38 -4.11 14.14
CA LEU A 144 -19.17 -4.18 12.92
C LEU A 144 -18.32 -4.20 11.65
N ALA A 145 -17.07 -3.72 11.70
CA ALA A 145 -16.15 -3.61 10.57
C ALA A 145 -16.82 -3.00 9.31
N ASP A 146 -17.77 -2.05 9.53
CA ASP A 146 -18.57 -1.43 8.47
C ASP A 146 -17.78 -0.29 7.81
N THR A 147 -16.87 -0.68 6.93
CA THR A 147 -15.93 0.22 6.27
C THR A 147 -15.87 -0.05 4.76
N ALA A 148 -15.64 1.02 4.00
CA ALA A 148 -15.37 0.97 2.57
C ALA A 148 -13.97 1.54 2.29
N PHE A 149 -13.30 1.01 1.27
CA PHE A 149 -11.95 1.43 0.86
C PHE A 149 -11.90 1.79 -0.61
N ARG A 150 -11.07 2.77 -0.96
CA ARG A 150 -10.76 3.12 -2.35
C ARG A 150 -9.31 3.53 -2.50
N ILE A 151 -8.70 3.09 -3.57
CA ILE A 151 -7.34 3.52 -3.93
C ILE A 151 -7.38 4.93 -4.53
N ALA A 152 -6.49 5.81 -4.08
CA ALA A 152 -6.35 7.14 -4.66
C ALA A 152 -5.72 7.07 -6.08
N PRO A 153 -6.09 7.98 -6.99
CA PRO A 153 -6.94 9.16 -6.81
C PRO A 153 -8.43 8.85 -6.79
N LEU A 154 -9.18 9.54 -5.92
CA LEU A 154 -10.62 9.54 -5.94
C LEU A 154 -11.15 10.70 -6.75
N ASP A 155 -12.22 10.46 -7.50
CA ASP A 155 -13.10 11.52 -7.98
C ASP A 155 -14.32 11.70 -7.06
N ARG A 156 -15.11 12.74 -7.29
CA ARG A 156 -16.28 13.05 -6.46
C ARG A 156 -17.37 11.99 -6.54
N GLN A 157 -17.54 11.38 -7.69
CA GLN A 157 -18.54 10.35 -7.90
C GLN A 157 -18.18 9.08 -7.13
N GLU A 158 -16.92 8.71 -7.18
CA GLU A 158 -16.42 7.55 -6.45
C GLU A 158 -16.44 7.77 -4.92
N ALA A 159 -16.11 8.97 -4.45
CA ALA A 159 -16.27 9.32 -3.04
C ALA A 159 -17.73 9.17 -2.56
N LYS A 160 -18.69 9.62 -3.37
CA LYS A 160 -20.13 9.45 -3.05
C LYS A 160 -20.58 8.00 -3.08
N ARG A 161 -20.07 7.19 -4.02
CA ARG A 161 -20.37 5.74 -4.04
C ARG A 161 -19.85 5.08 -2.77
N MET A 162 -18.60 5.36 -2.39
CA MET A 162 -17.97 4.85 -1.18
C MET A 162 -18.78 5.18 0.09
N ILE A 163 -19.27 6.41 0.19
CA ILE A 163 -20.15 6.83 1.30
C ILE A 163 -21.46 6.01 1.33
N GLY A 164 -22.04 5.70 0.16
CA GLY A 164 -23.27 4.92 0.04
C GLY A 164 -23.12 3.42 0.24
N GLU A 165 -21.91 2.88 0.23
CA GLU A 165 -21.62 1.44 0.36
C GLU A 165 -21.62 0.91 1.78
N ILE A 166 -21.40 1.75 2.79
CA ILE A 166 -21.44 1.31 4.19
C ILE A 166 -22.82 0.76 4.54
N SER A 167 -22.86 -0.32 5.29
CA SER A 167 -24.12 -0.97 5.71
C SER A 167 -24.94 -0.04 6.59
N SER A 168 -24.29 0.80 7.37
CA SER A 168 -24.85 1.82 8.26
C SER A 168 -25.33 3.10 7.53
N ARG A 169 -25.37 3.12 6.19
CA ARG A 169 -25.76 4.31 5.38
C ARG A 169 -27.09 4.97 5.77
N LYS A 170 -27.97 4.25 6.46
CA LYS A 170 -29.21 4.84 7.01
C LYS A 170 -28.93 5.96 8.02
N LEU A 171 -27.78 5.95 8.69
CA LEU A 171 -27.35 7.00 9.60
C LEU A 171 -26.95 8.30 8.86
N LEU A 172 -26.73 8.24 7.55
CA LEU A 172 -26.46 9.42 6.74
C LEU A 172 -27.73 10.24 6.43
N GLY A 173 -28.90 9.62 6.50
CA GLY A 173 -30.20 10.28 6.31
C GLY A 173 -30.70 11.00 7.55
N ASN A 174 -31.99 11.35 7.55
CA ASN A 174 -32.69 11.83 8.75
C ASN A 174 -32.65 10.75 9.84
N PHE A 175 -32.15 11.08 11.00
CA PHE A 175 -32.03 10.14 12.10
C PHE A 175 -32.36 10.79 13.44
N ARG A 176 -33.37 10.27 14.14
CA ARG A 176 -33.79 10.75 15.48
C ARG A 176 -33.97 12.28 15.60
N GLY A 177 -34.50 12.92 14.55
CA GLY A 177 -34.72 14.37 14.51
C GLY A 177 -33.51 15.20 14.09
N GLU A 178 -32.35 14.58 13.85
CA GLU A 178 -31.18 15.24 13.28
C GLU A 178 -31.29 15.30 11.75
N ALA A 179 -30.79 16.39 11.15
CA ALA A 179 -30.78 16.59 9.71
C ALA A 179 -29.89 15.56 9.00
N PRO A 180 -30.09 15.28 7.70
CA PRO A 180 -29.20 14.43 6.91
C PRO A 180 -27.76 14.93 6.98
N VAL A 181 -26.84 14.01 6.94
CA VAL A 181 -25.40 14.33 6.86
C VAL A 181 -25.12 15.02 5.53
N ASP A 182 -24.34 16.09 5.54
CA ASP A 182 -23.89 16.78 4.33
C ASP A 182 -22.93 15.88 3.56
N SER A 183 -23.47 15.13 2.58
CA SER A 183 -22.69 14.17 1.78
C SER A 183 -21.67 14.84 0.86
N GLU A 184 -21.88 16.11 0.48
CA GLU A 184 -20.89 16.86 -0.31
C GLU A 184 -19.67 17.18 0.53
N ARG A 185 -19.88 17.65 1.77
CA ARG A 185 -18.80 17.91 2.72
C ARG A 185 -18.07 16.64 3.12
N LEU A 186 -18.80 15.51 3.25
CA LEU A 186 -18.18 14.23 3.51
C LEU A 186 -17.33 13.77 2.31
N ALA A 187 -17.81 13.94 1.10
CA ALA A 187 -17.03 13.69 -0.11
C ALA A 187 -15.78 14.59 -0.17
N ASP A 188 -15.88 15.88 0.20
CA ASP A 188 -14.71 16.77 0.28
C ASP A 188 -13.64 16.26 1.26
N VAL A 189 -14.04 15.68 2.39
CA VAL A 189 -13.11 15.03 3.34
C VAL A 189 -12.34 13.90 2.67
N LEU A 190 -13.04 12.99 1.99
CA LEU A 190 -12.42 11.83 1.31
C LEU A 190 -11.52 12.26 0.16
N LEU A 191 -11.92 13.27 -0.62
CA LEU A 191 -11.09 13.86 -1.67
C LEU A 191 -9.84 14.55 -1.09
N GLY A 192 -9.98 15.21 0.06
CA GLY A 192 -8.86 15.80 0.80
C GLY A 192 -7.84 14.75 1.24
N LEU A 193 -8.30 13.63 1.80
CA LEU A 193 -7.44 12.49 2.17
C LEU A 193 -6.78 11.85 0.96
N SER A 194 -7.52 11.67 -0.14
CA SER A 194 -6.97 11.15 -1.39
C SER A 194 -5.84 12.03 -1.93
N ARG A 195 -6.06 13.35 -1.98
CA ARG A 195 -5.04 14.31 -2.39
C ARG A 195 -3.84 14.31 -1.46
N LEU A 196 -4.06 14.28 -0.14
CA LEU A 196 -3.00 14.18 0.86
C LEU A 196 -2.13 12.95 0.61
N GLY A 197 -2.74 11.77 0.40
CA GLY A 197 -2.02 10.53 0.13
C GLY A 197 -1.15 10.56 -1.11
N LEU A 198 -1.60 11.24 -2.17
CA LEU A 198 -0.85 11.37 -3.43
C LEU A 198 0.28 12.39 -3.33
N GLU A 199 0.01 13.55 -2.72
CA GLU A 199 0.98 14.64 -2.59
C GLU A 199 2.05 14.39 -1.53
N ARG A 200 1.73 13.56 -0.52
CA ARG A 200 2.58 13.29 0.65
C ARG A 200 2.94 11.82 0.78
N PRO A 201 3.87 11.32 -0.04
CA PRO A 201 4.33 9.92 0.06
C PRO A 201 5.03 9.59 1.39
N ASP A 202 5.40 10.60 2.15
CA ASP A 202 6.00 10.52 3.48
C ASP A 202 4.97 10.31 4.62
N ILE A 203 3.67 10.27 4.31
CA ILE A 203 2.60 9.90 5.24
C ILE A 203 2.24 8.43 5.02
N ARG A 204 2.35 7.65 6.08
CA ARG A 204 1.99 6.22 6.12
C ARG A 204 0.52 6.02 6.38
N GLU A 205 0.00 6.75 7.37
CA GLU A 205 -1.35 6.52 7.89
C GLU A 205 -1.98 7.84 8.38
N VAL A 206 -3.26 7.97 8.17
CA VAL A 206 -4.11 9.02 8.75
C VAL A 206 -5.34 8.35 9.34
N ASP A 207 -5.64 8.66 10.60
CA ASP A 207 -6.88 8.30 11.27
C ASP A 207 -7.62 9.57 11.70
N VAL A 208 -8.87 9.70 11.27
CA VAL A 208 -9.80 10.75 11.64
C VAL A 208 -10.96 10.09 12.38
N ASN A 209 -10.87 10.02 13.70
CA ASN A 209 -11.79 9.26 14.53
C ASN A 209 -11.94 9.90 15.93
N PRO A 210 -13.15 10.40 16.26
CA PRO A 210 -14.35 10.40 15.43
C PRO A 210 -14.47 11.63 14.49
N LEU A 211 -15.16 11.37 13.38
CA LEU A 211 -15.72 12.37 12.50
C LEU A 211 -17.21 12.52 12.83
N ILE A 212 -17.59 13.58 13.56
CA ILE A 212 -18.94 13.74 14.10
C ILE A 212 -19.84 14.49 13.11
N ALA A 213 -21.03 13.91 12.86
CA ALA A 213 -22.11 14.63 12.21
C ALA A 213 -22.94 15.38 13.26
N THR A 214 -22.96 16.71 13.14
CA THR A 214 -23.76 17.57 14.04
C THR A 214 -25.26 17.39 13.79
N PRO A 215 -26.15 17.81 14.72
CA PRO A 215 -27.60 17.76 14.49
C PRO A 215 -28.07 18.51 13.24
N LYS A 216 -27.29 19.47 12.74
CA LYS A 216 -27.55 20.22 11.51
C LYS A 216 -26.97 19.54 10.24
N GLY A 217 -26.39 18.34 10.37
CA GLY A 217 -25.79 17.60 9.28
C GLY A 217 -24.34 17.98 8.93
N ASN A 218 -23.76 19.02 9.55
CA ASN A 218 -22.36 19.37 9.29
C ASN A 218 -21.42 18.32 9.87
N ILE A 219 -20.24 18.17 9.27
CA ILE A 219 -19.24 17.21 9.67
C ILE A 219 -18.03 17.90 10.29
N VAL A 220 -17.54 17.37 11.42
CA VAL A 220 -16.39 17.91 12.13
C VAL A 220 -15.51 16.77 12.66
N ALA A 221 -14.23 16.78 12.29
CA ALA A 221 -13.22 15.92 12.88
C ALA A 221 -12.83 16.45 14.28
N VAL A 222 -13.06 15.64 15.32
CA VAL A 222 -12.77 16.05 16.71
C VAL A 222 -11.48 15.44 17.23
N ASP A 223 -11.00 14.37 16.59
CA ASP A 223 -9.68 13.82 16.82
C ASP A 223 -9.03 13.42 15.50
N ALA A 224 -7.70 13.44 15.46
CA ALA A 224 -6.95 13.05 14.29
C ALA A 224 -5.53 12.63 14.66
N LEU A 225 -5.06 11.59 13.99
CA LEU A 225 -3.69 11.10 14.06
C LEU A 225 -3.10 11.01 12.65
N VAL A 226 -1.88 11.51 12.50
CA VAL A 226 -1.08 11.34 11.27
C VAL A 226 0.23 10.66 11.64
N VAL A 227 0.52 9.56 10.99
CA VAL A 227 1.74 8.78 11.16
C VAL A 227 2.60 8.93 9.91
N LEU A 228 3.85 9.30 10.12
CA LEU A 228 4.83 9.43 9.06
C LEU A 228 5.49 8.07 8.77
N ASP A 229 5.82 7.83 7.54
CA ASP A 229 6.64 6.70 7.14
C ASP A 229 8.07 6.85 7.68
N GLU A 230 8.78 5.73 7.78
CA GLU A 230 10.20 5.77 8.10
C GLU A 230 10.89 6.73 7.14
N ALA A 231 11.79 7.56 7.67
CA ALA A 231 12.63 8.35 6.79
C ALA A 231 13.28 7.37 5.79
N PRO A 232 13.18 7.63 4.47
CA PRO A 232 13.84 6.75 3.51
C PRO A 232 15.28 6.59 3.97
N SER A 233 15.71 5.35 4.24
CA SER A 233 17.11 5.06 4.43
C SER A 233 17.85 5.71 3.27
N ALA A 234 19.01 6.28 3.49
CA ALA A 234 19.79 7.07 2.51
C ALA A 234 20.03 6.34 1.17
N SER A 235 19.72 5.03 1.10
CA SER A 235 19.74 4.20 -0.11
C SER A 235 18.50 4.33 -1.01
N GLY A 236 17.38 4.94 -0.54
CA GLY A 236 16.13 5.07 -1.30
C GLY A 236 15.72 6.49 -1.71
N ALA A 237 16.37 7.52 -1.16
CA ALA A 237 15.88 8.91 -1.21
C ALA A 237 16.41 9.76 -2.38
N ALA A 238 17.21 9.22 -3.31
CA ALA A 238 17.90 10.00 -4.34
C ALA A 238 17.33 9.87 -5.76
N ALA A 239 16.05 9.50 -5.93
CA ALA A 239 15.42 9.56 -7.25
C ALA A 239 14.40 10.70 -7.30
N GLY A 240 14.87 11.93 -7.44
CA GLY A 240 14.05 13.04 -7.94
C GLY A 240 13.35 12.63 -9.24
N GLY A 241 12.22 13.25 -9.60
CA GLY A 241 11.30 12.82 -10.67
C GLY A 241 11.95 12.31 -11.97
N LYS A 242 13.14 12.82 -12.33
CA LYS A 242 13.94 12.33 -13.47
C LYS A 242 14.50 10.92 -13.25
N GLY A 243 14.91 10.57 -12.04
CA GLY A 243 15.41 9.22 -11.74
C GLY A 243 14.31 8.18 -11.74
N LYS A 244 13.12 8.51 -11.27
CA LYS A 244 11.94 7.64 -11.31
C LYS A 244 11.48 7.37 -12.73
N GLN A 245 11.46 8.41 -13.59
CA GLN A 245 11.13 8.26 -15.01
C GLN A 245 12.16 7.42 -15.75
N LYS A 246 13.46 7.60 -15.49
CA LYS A 246 14.53 6.78 -16.07
C LYS A 246 14.37 5.31 -15.66
N ARG A 247 14.16 5.04 -14.39
CA ARG A 247 13.95 3.66 -13.88
C ARG A 247 12.69 3.02 -14.49
N GLN A 248 11.59 3.77 -14.65
CA GLN A 248 10.39 3.25 -15.31
C GLN A 248 10.64 2.92 -16.78
N ALA A 249 11.40 3.76 -17.50
CA ALA A 249 11.77 3.49 -18.88
C ALA A 249 12.65 2.23 -19.01
N GLU A 250 13.60 2.06 -18.10
CA GLU A 250 14.46 0.86 -18.04
C GLU A 250 13.65 -0.43 -17.74
N ILE A 251 12.71 -0.37 -16.79
CA ILE A 251 11.80 -1.50 -16.50
C ILE A 251 10.94 -1.82 -17.72
N ARG A 252 10.37 -0.80 -18.37
CA ARG A 252 9.56 -0.99 -19.57
C ARG A 252 10.35 -1.64 -20.69
N ALA A 253 11.57 -1.14 -20.97
CA ALA A 253 12.45 -1.72 -21.97
C ALA A 253 12.78 -3.19 -21.67
N ALA A 254 13.05 -3.51 -20.40
CA ALA A 254 13.31 -4.89 -19.98
C ALA A 254 12.10 -5.81 -20.20
N LEU A 255 10.90 -5.37 -19.85
CA LEU A 255 9.67 -6.14 -20.09
C LEU A 255 9.38 -6.32 -21.58
N ASP A 256 9.62 -5.28 -22.38
CA ASP A 256 9.48 -5.36 -23.84
C ASP A 256 10.51 -6.36 -24.44
N GLU A 257 11.75 -6.37 -23.97
CA GLU A 257 12.76 -7.36 -24.36
C GLU A 257 12.31 -8.78 -24.01
N MET A 258 11.85 -9.02 -22.78
CA MET A 258 11.36 -10.33 -22.34
C MET A 258 10.15 -10.81 -23.15
N ALA A 259 9.15 -9.94 -23.36
CA ALA A 259 7.94 -10.28 -24.09
C ALA A 259 8.19 -10.49 -25.60
N ASN A 260 9.24 -9.89 -26.14
CA ASN A 260 9.63 -10.01 -27.55
C ASN A 260 10.93 -10.81 -27.75
N ALA A 261 11.32 -11.63 -26.76
CA ALA A 261 12.50 -12.48 -26.83
C ALA A 261 12.52 -13.28 -28.13
N LYS A 262 13.67 -13.31 -28.81
CA LYS A 262 13.93 -14.07 -30.04
C LYS A 262 14.65 -15.38 -29.75
N SER A 263 15.20 -15.52 -28.57
CA SER A 263 15.82 -16.70 -28.05
C SER A 263 15.47 -16.94 -26.59
N VAL A 264 15.10 -18.16 -26.24
CA VAL A 264 14.71 -18.54 -24.88
C VAL A 264 15.46 -19.78 -24.46
N ALA A 265 16.15 -19.74 -23.33
CA ALA A 265 16.74 -20.90 -22.68
C ALA A 265 15.82 -21.37 -21.55
N VAL A 266 15.52 -22.65 -21.49
CA VAL A 266 14.71 -23.26 -20.42
C VAL A 266 15.59 -24.19 -19.59
N VAL A 267 15.97 -23.70 -18.39
CA VAL A 267 16.78 -24.47 -17.44
C VAL A 267 15.87 -25.38 -16.62
N GLY A 268 16.20 -26.66 -16.59
CA GLY A 268 15.32 -27.69 -16.02
C GLY A 268 14.32 -28.25 -17.03
N ALA A 269 14.58 -28.07 -18.33
CA ALA A 269 13.75 -28.67 -19.37
C ALA A 269 13.74 -30.21 -19.25
N THR A 270 12.55 -30.81 -19.35
CA THR A 270 12.31 -32.24 -19.26
C THR A 270 11.56 -32.76 -20.48
N ARG A 271 11.59 -34.07 -20.70
CA ARG A 271 10.65 -34.72 -21.60
C ARG A 271 9.25 -34.69 -21.03
N PRO A 272 8.18 -34.73 -21.86
CA PRO A 272 6.83 -34.83 -21.36
C PRO A 272 6.65 -35.92 -20.30
N GLU A 273 5.96 -35.62 -19.23
CA GLU A 273 5.64 -36.58 -18.18
C GLU A 273 4.50 -37.53 -18.61
N ALA A 274 4.37 -38.68 -17.92
CA ALA A 274 3.31 -39.64 -18.19
C ALA A 274 1.89 -39.10 -17.98
N ASN A 275 1.75 -38.00 -17.18
CA ASN A 275 0.49 -37.28 -16.97
C ASN A 275 0.13 -36.28 -18.10
N GLY A 276 1.00 -36.19 -19.14
CA GLY A 276 0.79 -35.29 -20.28
C GLY A 276 1.35 -33.89 -20.13
N PHE A 277 1.82 -33.48 -18.95
CA PHE A 277 2.43 -32.16 -18.79
C PHE A 277 3.78 -32.07 -19.49
N SER A 278 3.90 -31.12 -20.40
CA SER A 278 5.06 -30.96 -21.28
C SER A 278 6.20 -30.12 -20.66
N GLY A 279 6.03 -29.60 -19.43
CA GLY A 279 6.96 -28.66 -18.82
C GLY A 279 7.04 -27.33 -19.60
N MET A 280 7.77 -26.35 -19.08
CA MET A 280 7.87 -25.01 -19.70
C MET A 280 8.43 -25.08 -21.14
N PHE A 281 9.41 -25.91 -21.38
CA PHE A 281 9.98 -26.10 -22.72
C PHE A 281 8.94 -26.64 -23.69
N GLY A 282 8.23 -27.70 -23.29
CA GLY A 282 7.20 -28.34 -24.13
C GLY A 282 6.02 -27.41 -24.38
N CYS A 283 5.57 -26.65 -23.39
CA CYS A 283 4.50 -25.66 -23.56
C CYS A 283 4.85 -24.65 -24.66
N MET A 284 6.02 -24.06 -24.62
CA MET A 284 6.47 -23.08 -25.62
C MET A 284 6.59 -23.71 -26.99
N ARG A 285 7.18 -24.91 -27.08
CA ARG A 285 7.32 -25.65 -28.34
C ARG A 285 5.95 -25.97 -28.95
N ASN A 286 5.07 -26.56 -28.16
CA ASN A 286 3.74 -27.00 -28.61
C ASN A 286 2.85 -25.82 -29.02
N PHE A 287 3.02 -24.68 -28.37
CA PHE A 287 2.35 -23.44 -28.76
C PHE A 287 2.92 -22.80 -30.02
N GLY A 288 4.05 -23.32 -30.50
CA GLY A 288 4.72 -22.91 -31.73
C GLY A 288 5.53 -21.65 -31.61
N TYR A 289 6.28 -21.48 -30.50
CA TYR A 289 7.16 -20.34 -30.29
C TYR A 289 8.05 -20.09 -31.54
N ARG A 290 8.11 -18.83 -31.96
CA ARG A 290 8.73 -18.45 -33.25
C ARG A 290 10.21 -18.11 -33.14
N GLY A 291 10.76 -18.06 -31.94
CA GLY A 291 12.18 -17.82 -31.68
C GLY A 291 12.99 -19.09 -31.55
N ARG A 292 14.27 -18.95 -31.23
CA ARG A 292 15.16 -20.06 -30.92
C ARG A 292 14.90 -20.55 -29.50
N LEU A 293 14.70 -21.84 -29.32
CA LEU A 293 14.38 -22.46 -28.04
C LEU A 293 15.47 -23.44 -27.64
N TYR A 294 16.10 -23.20 -26.49
CA TYR A 294 17.24 -23.96 -25.99
C TYR A 294 16.87 -24.72 -24.71
N PRO A 295 16.66 -26.04 -24.75
CA PRO A 295 16.51 -26.83 -23.53
C PRO A 295 17.87 -26.95 -22.83
N VAL A 296 17.90 -26.62 -21.52
CA VAL A 296 19.10 -26.75 -20.70
C VAL A 296 18.86 -27.83 -19.64
N ASN A 297 19.57 -28.94 -19.76
CA ASN A 297 19.51 -30.04 -18.80
C ASN A 297 20.82 -30.86 -18.85
N PRO A 298 21.54 -30.99 -17.71
CA PRO A 298 22.85 -31.70 -17.69
C PRO A 298 22.76 -33.22 -17.92
N ARG A 299 21.57 -33.80 -17.87
CA ARG A 299 21.33 -35.25 -17.99
C ARG A 299 20.81 -35.66 -19.34
N LEU A 300 20.41 -34.75 -20.20
CA LEU A 300 19.79 -35.04 -21.49
C LEU A 300 20.66 -34.54 -22.64
N GLN A 301 20.74 -35.30 -23.70
CA GLN A 301 21.43 -34.91 -24.95
C GLN A 301 20.46 -34.21 -25.90
N ASP A 302 19.20 -34.63 -25.89
CA ASP A 302 18.12 -34.05 -26.66
C ASP A 302 16.77 -34.14 -25.90
N ILE A 303 15.82 -33.30 -26.30
CA ILE A 303 14.42 -33.41 -25.96
C ILE A 303 13.62 -33.36 -27.25
N ASP A 304 13.01 -34.48 -27.60
CA ASP A 304 12.19 -34.65 -28.81
C ASP A 304 12.92 -34.18 -30.10
N GLY A 305 14.21 -34.57 -30.25
CA GLY A 305 15.04 -34.22 -31.39
C GLY A 305 15.66 -32.82 -31.35
N ILE A 306 15.38 -32.02 -30.33
CA ILE A 306 16.03 -30.72 -30.12
C ILE A 306 17.23 -30.93 -29.19
N ARG A 307 18.42 -30.53 -29.64
CA ARG A 307 19.65 -30.64 -28.84
C ARG A 307 19.50 -29.95 -27.49
N ALA A 308 19.76 -30.66 -26.42
CA ALA A 308 19.85 -30.14 -25.09
C ALA A 308 21.29 -29.71 -24.74
N TYR A 309 21.40 -28.69 -23.90
CA TYR A 309 22.67 -28.12 -23.45
C TYR A 309 22.87 -28.43 -21.97
N PRO A 310 24.08 -28.81 -21.53
CA PRO A 310 24.28 -29.15 -20.12
C PRO A 310 24.18 -27.97 -19.15
N ASN A 311 24.46 -26.75 -19.62
CA ASN A 311 24.45 -25.52 -18.85
C ASN A 311 24.29 -24.29 -19.77
N LEU A 312 24.15 -23.09 -19.22
CA LEU A 312 23.99 -21.84 -19.98
C LEU A 312 25.26 -21.44 -20.73
N SER A 313 26.44 -21.74 -20.17
CA SER A 313 27.72 -21.39 -20.79
C SER A 313 28.00 -22.19 -22.07
N SER A 314 27.31 -23.30 -22.30
CA SER A 314 27.43 -24.13 -23.51
C SER A 314 26.45 -23.71 -24.61
N LEU A 315 25.60 -22.75 -24.39
CA LEU A 315 24.70 -22.24 -25.43
C LEU A 315 25.46 -21.55 -26.56
N PRO A 316 24.93 -21.58 -27.78
CA PRO A 316 25.59 -20.95 -28.94
C PRO A 316 25.51 -19.41 -28.93
N GLU A 317 24.65 -18.83 -28.07
CA GLU A 317 24.44 -17.40 -27.93
C GLU A 317 23.95 -17.09 -26.52
N ILE A 318 23.98 -15.79 -26.13
CA ILE A 318 23.29 -15.29 -24.94
C ILE A 318 21.80 -15.25 -25.28
N ALA A 319 20.97 -16.04 -24.58
CA ALA A 319 19.54 -16.04 -24.79
C ALA A 319 18.89 -14.74 -24.24
N ASP A 320 17.90 -14.20 -24.97
CA ASP A 320 17.20 -12.99 -24.59
C ASP A 320 16.38 -13.17 -23.31
N LEU A 321 15.93 -14.39 -23.03
CA LEU A 321 15.19 -14.77 -21.82
C LEU A 321 15.65 -16.15 -21.33
N VAL A 322 15.89 -16.28 -20.02
CA VAL A 322 16.13 -17.56 -19.36
C VAL A 322 14.93 -17.89 -18.47
N ILE A 323 14.30 -19.02 -18.69
CA ILE A 323 13.24 -19.57 -17.83
C ILE A 323 13.87 -20.62 -16.92
N ILE A 324 13.68 -20.47 -15.60
CA ILE A 324 14.23 -21.38 -14.59
C ILE A 324 13.08 -22.22 -14.00
N SER A 325 13.16 -23.54 -14.21
CA SER A 325 12.21 -24.53 -13.70
C SER A 325 12.96 -25.68 -13.03
N VAL A 326 13.65 -25.38 -11.94
CA VAL A 326 14.41 -26.33 -11.11
C VAL A 326 13.99 -26.20 -9.65
N PRO A 327 14.29 -27.18 -8.77
CA PRO A 327 14.01 -27.05 -7.34
C PRO A 327 14.62 -25.77 -6.73
N ALA A 328 13.88 -25.11 -5.84
CA ALA A 328 14.23 -23.81 -5.25
C ALA A 328 15.69 -23.67 -4.76
N PRO A 329 16.29 -24.69 -4.08
CA PRO A 329 17.68 -24.58 -3.62
C PRO A 329 18.72 -24.44 -4.74
N ARG A 330 18.36 -24.79 -5.97
CA ARG A 330 19.26 -24.72 -7.13
C ARG A 330 19.18 -23.39 -7.88
N VAL A 331 18.18 -22.57 -7.61
CA VAL A 331 17.89 -21.36 -8.40
C VAL A 331 19.01 -20.33 -8.26
N ALA A 332 19.54 -20.13 -7.05
CA ALA A 332 20.61 -19.16 -6.81
C ALA A 332 21.87 -19.46 -7.63
N ASP A 333 22.24 -20.74 -7.78
CA ASP A 333 23.39 -21.15 -8.59
C ASP A 333 23.18 -20.86 -10.07
N ILE A 334 21.95 -21.10 -10.56
CA ILE A 334 21.62 -20.77 -11.96
C ILE A 334 21.63 -19.25 -12.19
N LEU A 335 21.19 -18.46 -11.21
CA LEU A 335 21.29 -16.98 -11.30
C LEU A 335 22.75 -16.51 -11.35
N ARG A 336 23.66 -17.12 -10.56
CA ARG A 336 25.11 -16.85 -10.63
C ARG A 336 25.66 -17.19 -12.00
N GLU A 337 25.24 -18.32 -12.58
CA GLU A 337 25.63 -18.70 -13.94
C GLU A 337 25.09 -17.71 -14.98
N CYS A 338 23.81 -17.27 -14.87
CA CYS A 338 23.25 -16.23 -15.72
C CYS A 338 24.09 -14.96 -15.69
N ALA A 339 24.46 -14.48 -14.50
CA ALA A 339 25.28 -13.28 -14.34
C ALA A 339 26.67 -13.45 -14.99
N ALA A 340 27.31 -14.59 -14.77
CA ALA A 340 28.65 -14.91 -15.33
C ALA A 340 28.66 -15.02 -16.85
N THR A 341 27.57 -15.49 -17.46
CA THR A 341 27.43 -15.71 -18.91
C THR A 341 26.78 -14.53 -19.65
N GLY A 342 26.35 -13.48 -18.91
CA GLY A 342 25.78 -12.27 -19.49
C GLY A 342 24.28 -12.33 -19.79
N HIS A 343 23.58 -13.40 -19.38
CA HIS A 343 22.13 -13.49 -19.45
C HIS A 343 21.51 -12.56 -18.40
N LYS A 344 20.62 -11.64 -18.78
CA LYS A 344 20.11 -10.62 -17.87
C LYS A 344 18.62 -10.72 -17.56
N ASN A 345 17.82 -11.24 -18.48
CA ASN A 345 16.37 -11.32 -18.34
C ASN A 345 15.99 -12.74 -17.89
N ILE A 346 15.42 -12.85 -16.71
CA ILE A 346 15.18 -14.13 -16.05
C ILE A 346 13.71 -14.24 -15.65
N HIS A 347 13.13 -15.39 -15.90
CA HIS A 347 11.82 -15.79 -15.37
C HIS A 347 12.01 -17.03 -14.48
N ILE A 348 11.61 -16.93 -13.20
CA ILE A 348 11.68 -18.04 -12.25
C ILE A 348 10.28 -18.61 -12.06
N PHE A 349 10.05 -19.80 -12.63
CA PHE A 349 8.82 -20.55 -12.45
C PHE A 349 8.80 -21.28 -11.10
N SER A 350 9.95 -21.72 -10.62
CA SER A 350 10.10 -22.49 -9.38
C SER A 350 9.42 -21.81 -8.18
N SER A 351 8.74 -22.62 -7.38
CA SER A 351 8.16 -22.26 -6.08
C SER A 351 9.01 -22.82 -4.93
N GLY A 352 8.65 -22.52 -3.67
CA GLY A 352 9.37 -22.95 -2.48
C GLY A 352 10.22 -21.85 -1.87
N PHE A 353 9.80 -20.58 -2.02
CA PHE A 353 10.46 -19.41 -1.47
C PHE A 353 9.63 -18.81 -0.32
N LYS A 354 9.65 -17.49 -0.12
CA LYS A 354 8.96 -16.84 0.99
C LYS A 354 7.44 -17.07 1.05
N GLU A 355 6.82 -17.45 -0.07
CA GLU A 355 5.39 -17.76 -0.13
C GLU A 355 4.99 -18.99 0.70
N THR A 356 5.95 -19.84 1.06
CA THR A 356 5.70 -20.98 1.96
C THR A 356 5.50 -20.55 3.42
N GLY A 357 6.01 -19.37 3.80
CA GLY A 357 6.05 -18.91 5.19
C GLY A 357 7.11 -19.61 6.05
N GLU A 358 7.89 -20.53 5.51
CA GLU A 358 8.93 -21.28 6.22
C GLU A 358 10.27 -20.53 6.21
N GLU A 359 11.07 -20.71 7.25
CA GLU A 359 12.40 -20.05 7.38
C GLU A 359 13.31 -20.33 6.20
N GLU A 360 13.32 -21.57 5.71
CA GLU A 360 14.13 -21.96 4.57
C GLU A 360 13.68 -21.25 3.28
N GLY A 361 12.37 -21.14 3.03
CA GLY A 361 11.84 -20.42 1.87
C GLY A 361 12.19 -18.92 1.92
N ILE A 362 12.12 -18.31 3.11
CA ILE A 362 12.51 -16.91 3.33
C ILE A 362 14.01 -16.73 3.08
N ARG A 363 14.85 -17.66 3.54
CA ARG A 363 16.30 -17.65 3.34
C ARG A 363 16.65 -17.73 1.84
N LEU A 364 16.04 -18.67 1.13
CA LEU A 364 16.24 -18.84 -0.32
C LEU A 364 15.80 -17.62 -1.12
N GLN A 365 14.67 -16.99 -0.73
CA GLN A 365 14.22 -15.74 -1.34
C GLN A 365 15.27 -14.64 -1.21
N LYS A 366 15.79 -14.44 -0.01
CA LYS A 366 16.83 -13.41 0.25
C LYS A 366 18.11 -13.68 -0.55
N GLU A 367 18.49 -14.96 -0.69
CA GLU A 367 19.66 -15.36 -1.46
C GLU A 367 19.50 -14.99 -2.94
N ILE A 368 18.36 -15.36 -3.58
CA ILE A 368 18.12 -15.03 -5.00
C ILE A 368 18.02 -13.51 -5.22
N GLU A 369 17.43 -12.75 -4.29
CA GLU A 369 17.38 -11.28 -4.36
C GLU A 369 18.78 -10.66 -4.33
N THR A 370 19.65 -11.18 -3.48
CA THR A 370 21.05 -10.71 -3.37
C THR A 370 21.82 -11.01 -4.67
N VAL A 371 21.76 -12.26 -5.15
CA VAL A 371 22.46 -12.66 -6.37
C VAL A 371 21.95 -11.89 -7.59
N ALA A 372 20.64 -11.65 -7.68
CA ALA A 372 20.05 -10.89 -8.77
C ALA A 372 20.52 -9.42 -8.75
N ALA A 373 20.57 -8.81 -7.58
CA ALA A 373 21.03 -7.43 -7.43
C ALA A 373 22.52 -7.28 -7.78
N GLU A 374 23.38 -8.16 -7.26
CA GLU A 374 24.82 -8.16 -7.52
C GLU A 374 25.15 -8.46 -8.99
N GLY A 375 24.39 -9.38 -9.62
CA GLY A 375 24.55 -9.75 -11.03
C GLY A 375 23.90 -8.77 -12.01
N GLY A 376 23.17 -7.75 -11.54
CA GLY A 376 22.40 -6.84 -12.40
C GLY A 376 21.33 -7.55 -13.21
N LEU A 377 20.74 -8.64 -12.68
CA LEU A 377 19.72 -9.43 -13.32
C LEU A 377 18.34 -8.80 -13.19
N ARG A 378 17.52 -8.98 -14.20
CA ARG A 378 16.12 -8.58 -14.24
C ARG A 378 15.25 -9.81 -14.09
N VAL A 379 14.58 -9.95 -12.94
CA VAL A 379 13.90 -11.18 -12.56
C VAL A 379 12.39 -10.98 -12.48
N ILE A 380 11.63 -11.88 -13.09
CA ILE A 380 10.20 -12.07 -12.88
C ILE A 380 10.00 -13.37 -12.11
N GLY A 381 9.24 -13.35 -11.02
CA GLY A 381 9.10 -14.45 -10.08
C GLY A 381 9.89 -14.22 -8.79
N PRO A 382 10.12 -15.24 -7.96
CA PRO A 382 9.79 -16.67 -8.16
C PRO A 382 8.29 -16.99 -8.10
N ASN A 383 7.93 -18.28 -8.24
CA ASN A 383 6.57 -18.78 -8.22
C ASN A 383 5.65 -18.04 -9.21
N CYS A 384 6.13 -17.83 -10.42
CA CYS A 384 5.43 -17.10 -11.45
C CYS A 384 5.13 -17.99 -12.67
N MET A 385 3.89 -17.96 -13.14
CA MET A 385 3.48 -18.70 -14.37
C MET A 385 4.17 -18.17 -15.64
N GLY A 386 4.58 -16.90 -15.68
CA GLY A 386 5.33 -16.31 -16.77
C GLY A 386 4.50 -15.50 -17.75
N PHE A 387 4.73 -15.74 -19.05
CA PHE A 387 4.22 -14.90 -20.12
C PHE A 387 3.20 -15.62 -21.01
N TYR A 388 2.22 -14.86 -21.46
CA TYR A 388 1.36 -15.21 -22.57
C TYR A 388 1.41 -14.10 -23.61
N VAL A 389 2.11 -14.33 -24.71
CA VAL A 389 2.27 -13.37 -25.81
C VAL A 389 1.89 -14.05 -27.12
N PRO A 390 0.60 -14.07 -27.48
CA PRO A 390 0.11 -14.81 -28.67
C PRO A 390 0.79 -14.39 -29.97
N LYS A 391 1.13 -13.11 -30.11
CA LYS A 391 1.83 -12.57 -31.28
C LYS A 391 3.15 -13.31 -31.57
N ASN A 392 3.91 -13.65 -30.54
CA ASN A 392 5.21 -14.31 -30.65
C ASN A 392 5.11 -15.81 -30.39
N ARG A 393 3.90 -16.33 -30.16
CA ARG A 393 3.67 -17.71 -29.75
C ARG A 393 4.47 -18.07 -28.48
N MET A 394 4.62 -17.11 -27.57
CA MET A 394 5.23 -17.34 -26.27
C MET A 394 4.15 -17.69 -25.26
N LEU A 395 4.24 -18.87 -24.66
CA LEU A 395 3.31 -19.37 -23.67
C LEU A 395 4.05 -20.32 -22.72
N THR A 396 3.90 -20.10 -21.43
CA THR A 396 4.55 -20.90 -20.39
C THR A 396 3.59 -21.86 -19.66
N TRP A 397 2.36 -22.01 -20.16
CA TRP A 397 1.37 -23.02 -19.73
C TRP A 397 0.69 -23.66 -20.94
N GLU A 398 -0.21 -24.60 -20.69
CA GLU A 398 -0.90 -25.33 -21.76
C GLU A 398 -2.25 -24.68 -22.12
N ASN A 399 -2.72 -24.96 -23.33
CA ASN A 399 -4.08 -24.68 -23.78
C ASN A 399 -4.52 -23.19 -23.71
N ALA A 400 -3.82 -22.32 -24.45
CA ALA A 400 -4.26 -20.95 -24.64
C ALA A 400 -4.51 -20.63 -26.12
N SER A 401 -5.30 -19.60 -26.37
CA SER A 401 -5.59 -19.14 -27.73
C SER A 401 -4.35 -18.53 -28.40
N THR A 402 -4.27 -18.68 -29.70
CA THR A 402 -3.22 -18.07 -30.53
C THR A 402 -3.63 -16.69 -31.09
N LYS A 403 -4.86 -16.24 -30.80
CA LYS A 403 -5.39 -14.95 -31.28
C LYS A 403 -4.84 -13.80 -30.42
N THR A 404 -4.60 -12.69 -31.06
CA THR A 404 -4.24 -11.42 -30.40
C THR A 404 -5.47 -10.54 -30.27
N GLY A 405 -5.55 -9.75 -29.20
CA GLY A 405 -6.64 -8.83 -28.95
C GLY A 405 -6.14 -7.52 -28.29
N PRO A 406 -7.04 -6.57 -28.07
CA PRO A 406 -6.72 -5.26 -27.47
C PRO A 406 -6.65 -5.29 -25.94
N VAL A 407 -6.93 -6.44 -25.30
CA VAL A 407 -6.96 -6.59 -23.84
C VAL A 407 -5.64 -7.14 -23.34
N SER A 408 -5.07 -6.49 -22.33
CA SER A 408 -3.90 -6.99 -21.58
C SER A 408 -4.34 -7.41 -20.19
N LEU A 409 -3.79 -8.51 -19.68
CA LEU A 409 -4.05 -9.03 -18.35
C LEU A 409 -2.78 -9.09 -17.53
N ILE A 410 -2.84 -8.63 -16.29
CA ILE A 410 -1.84 -8.88 -15.26
C ILE A 410 -2.57 -9.58 -14.11
N SER A 411 -2.10 -10.76 -13.71
CA SER A 411 -2.71 -11.57 -12.66
C SER A 411 -1.66 -12.11 -11.70
N GLN A 412 -1.96 -12.10 -10.41
CA GLN A 412 -1.18 -12.83 -9.40
C GLN A 412 -1.58 -14.31 -9.32
N SER A 413 -2.78 -14.65 -9.78
CA SER A 413 -3.25 -16.04 -9.86
C SER A 413 -2.93 -16.62 -11.22
N GLY A 414 -2.06 -17.63 -11.26
CA GLY A 414 -1.71 -18.37 -12.48
C GLY A 414 -2.92 -19.10 -13.07
N GLY A 415 -3.78 -19.71 -12.25
CA GLY A 415 -5.02 -20.35 -12.70
C GLY A 415 -5.97 -19.37 -13.39
N ASN A 416 -6.22 -18.20 -12.76
CA ASN A 416 -7.04 -17.16 -13.38
C ASN A 416 -6.44 -16.66 -14.71
N ALA A 417 -5.12 -16.51 -14.79
CA ALA A 417 -4.46 -16.09 -16.03
C ALA A 417 -4.69 -17.13 -17.16
N GLN A 418 -4.62 -18.41 -16.83
CA GLN A 418 -4.90 -19.51 -17.75
C GLN A 418 -6.34 -19.48 -18.24
N ASP A 419 -7.31 -19.37 -17.32
CA ASP A 419 -8.73 -19.33 -17.67
C ASP A 419 -9.06 -18.11 -18.53
N PHE A 420 -8.63 -16.91 -18.13
CA PHE A 420 -8.85 -15.69 -18.91
C PHE A 420 -8.20 -15.75 -20.31
N SER A 421 -7.04 -16.37 -20.45
CA SER A 421 -6.42 -16.52 -21.77
C SER A 421 -7.26 -17.35 -22.75
N ASN A 422 -8.17 -18.14 -22.24
CA ASN A 422 -9.12 -18.93 -23.04
C ASN A 422 -10.44 -18.20 -23.28
N TYR A 423 -10.92 -17.42 -22.31
CA TYR A 423 -12.23 -16.73 -22.39
C TYR A 423 -12.19 -15.40 -23.14
N LEU A 424 -11.05 -14.71 -23.18
CA LEU A 424 -10.91 -13.39 -23.82
C LEU A 424 -10.59 -13.45 -25.33
N THR A 425 -10.66 -14.61 -25.96
CA THR A 425 -10.35 -14.85 -27.36
C THR A 425 -11.53 -15.45 -28.12
#